data_581646bedd14224f103caa9e177c896e
#
_entry.id   581646bedd14224f103caa9e177c896e
#
_cell.length_a   1.000
_cell.length_b   1.000
_cell.length_c   1.000
_cell.angle_alpha   90.00
_cell.angle_beta   90.00
_cell.angle_gamma   90.00
#
_symmetry.space_group_name_H-M   'P 1'
#
loop_
_entity.id
_entity.type
_entity.pdbx_description
1 polymer ?
#
loop_
_entity_poly.entity_id
_entity_poly.type
_entity_poly.pdbx_seq_one_letter_code
_entity_poly.pdbx_strand_id
1 'polypeptide(L)'
;MNKKTSGKIAIIGAGISGLLLSEKLIKEGCEVSLIGPTDERPQTICSWRSAETPLPQREHVIQSWQSWQMMHNGERNVQSSSRYRYEAINALSMKKSLEDSLSQSLKFNRVRQKVHSLIPETNSMQILTDKGEYRFSFLFDTRAPKRSKDCCLQQFTGMYLNVSPKTLNIHQPILMDFDVSQAATDGVTFVYALPLGEKNTLVEATQFGMTAVAPEVLTDIGREWIEKRSKTTLPTSLCTSKEQGLIPMGSIIPQSRHTIPFGVAAGATRPATGYALRGIEHQLDLISPWMKTKKAPAFKYSATARFMDSIFLKVLQNDPSIMKNVFWQMGQKIHGDIFASFLCDEGGLRGAFSAAMAVPKRSFIRQAFRR
;
A
#
# COMPACT_ATOMS: atom_id res chain seq x y z
N MET A 1 -5.05 35.29 -31.22
CA MET A 1 -5.88 34.05 -31.26
C MET A 1 -5.93 33.47 -29.85
N ASN A 2 -7.00 33.74 -29.10
CA ASN A 2 -7.20 33.20 -27.76
C ASN A 2 -7.49 31.70 -27.86
N LYS A 3 -6.51 30.85 -27.64
CA LYS A 3 -6.78 29.45 -27.33
C LYS A 3 -7.46 29.42 -25.96
N LYS A 4 -8.77 29.20 -25.96
CA LYS A 4 -9.53 28.78 -24.77
C LYS A 4 -8.79 27.59 -24.17
N THR A 5 -8.10 27.83 -23.04
CA THR A 5 -7.68 26.78 -22.14
C THR A 5 -8.92 26.20 -21.47
N SER A 6 -9.69 25.41 -22.19
CA SER A 6 -10.70 24.55 -21.57
C SER A 6 -9.94 23.61 -20.65
N GLY A 7 -10.34 23.53 -19.39
CA GLY A 7 -9.61 22.96 -18.28
C GLY A 7 -9.03 21.55 -18.48
N LYS A 8 -7.94 21.45 -19.19
CA LYS A 8 -7.17 20.22 -19.32
C LYS A 8 -6.52 19.91 -18.01
N ILE A 9 -6.77 18.71 -17.50
CA ILE A 9 -6.21 18.22 -16.25
C ILE A 9 -5.02 17.32 -16.59
N ALA A 10 -3.89 17.57 -15.96
CA ALA A 10 -2.77 16.63 -15.97
C ALA A 10 -2.73 15.83 -14.67
N ILE A 11 -2.31 14.57 -14.80
CA ILE A 11 -2.00 13.68 -13.68
C ILE A 11 -0.58 13.19 -13.88
N ILE A 12 0.29 13.42 -12.88
CA ILE A 12 1.65 12.89 -12.87
C ILE A 12 1.67 11.59 -12.08
N GLY A 13 2.17 10.52 -12.70
CA GLY A 13 2.26 9.20 -12.12
C GLY A 13 1.23 8.23 -12.69
N ALA A 14 1.70 7.24 -13.46
CA ALA A 14 0.89 6.23 -14.14
C ALA A 14 0.76 4.93 -13.32
N GLY A 15 0.73 5.05 -11.99
CA GLY A 15 0.37 3.98 -11.07
C GLY A 15 -1.16 3.83 -10.92
N ILE A 16 -1.59 2.88 -10.08
CA ILE A 16 -3.03 2.63 -9.82
C ILE A 16 -3.77 3.90 -9.41
N SER A 17 -3.20 4.73 -8.53
CA SER A 17 -3.82 5.99 -8.12
C SER A 17 -4.09 6.92 -9.30
N GLY A 18 -3.11 7.07 -10.21
CA GLY A 18 -3.25 7.94 -11.38
C GLY A 18 -4.24 7.40 -12.41
N LEU A 19 -4.26 6.09 -12.64
CA LEU A 19 -5.21 5.44 -13.54
C LEU A 19 -6.64 5.51 -13.04
N LEU A 20 -6.89 5.19 -11.78
CA LEU A 20 -8.22 5.30 -11.15
C LEU A 20 -8.72 6.75 -11.13
N LEU A 21 -7.83 7.71 -10.84
CA LEU A 21 -8.17 9.13 -10.91
C LEU A 21 -8.50 9.56 -12.34
N SER A 22 -7.75 9.09 -13.33
CA SER A 22 -8.03 9.35 -14.76
C SER A 22 -9.42 8.86 -15.15
N GLU A 23 -9.75 7.62 -14.76
CA GLU A 23 -11.06 7.03 -15.01
C GLU A 23 -12.19 7.87 -14.38
N LYS A 24 -12.04 8.24 -13.11
CA LYS A 24 -13.01 9.07 -12.40
C LYS A 24 -13.22 10.43 -13.07
N LEU A 25 -12.13 11.13 -13.41
CA LEU A 25 -12.21 12.44 -14.04
C LEU A 25 -12.82 12.39 -15.45
N ILE A 26 -12.54 11.35 -16.22
CA ILE A 26 -13.16 11.15 -17.55
C ILE A 26 -14.66 10.89 -17.41
N LYS A 27 -15.09 10.08 -16.43
CA LYS A 27 -16.52 9.88 -16.09
C LYS A 27 -17.21 11.19 -15.69
N GLU A 28 -16.48 12.12 -15.07
CA GLU A 28 -16.97 13.49 -14.77
C GLU A 28 -16.90 14.44 -15.97
N GLY A 29 -16.51 13.96 -17.15
CA GLY A 29 -16.50 14.72 -18.39
C GLY A 29 -15.22 15.49 -18.70
N CYS A 30 -14.16 15.37 -17.91
CA CYS A 30 -12.90 16.09 -18.08
C CYS A 30 -12.02 15.50 -19.20
N GLU A 31 -11.20 16.36 -19.82
CA GLU A 31 -10.05 15.93 -20.62
C GLU A 31 -8.85 15.72 -19.71
N VAL A 32 -8.22 14.55 -19.79
CA VAL A 32 -7.14 14.10 -18.90
C VAL A 32 -5.90 13.72 -19.67
N SER A 33 -4.75 14.25 -19.27
CA SER A 33 -3.43 13.78 -19.71
C SER A 33 -2.73 13.08 -18.55
N LEU A 34 -2.49 11.77 -18.69
CA LEU A 34 -1.75 10.97 -17.72
C LEU A 34 -0.27 10.90 -18.14
N ILE A 35 0.60 11.48 -17.31
CA ILE A 35 2.03 11.65 -17.60
C ILE A 35 2.85 10.80 -16.65
N GLY A 36 3.69 9.95 -17.19
CA GLY A 36 4.61 9.11 -16.42
C GLY A 36 5.15 7.93 -17.23
N PRO A 37 6.26 7.32 -16.84
CA PRO A 37 6.76 6.12 -17.47
C PRO A 37 5.80 4.94 -17.28
N THR A 38 5.92 3.95 -18.14
CA THR A 38 5.25 2.66 -17.95
C THR A 38 6.03 1.84 -16.91
N ASP A 39 5.32 1.22 -15.97
CA ASP A 39 5.87 0.29 -14.99
C ASP A 39 5.21 -1.08 -15.18
N GLU A 40 5.97 -2.01 -15.75
CA GLU A 40 5.52 -3.38 -16.06
C GLU A 40 5.98 -4.42 -15.03
N ARG A 41 6.57 -3.97 -13.92
CA ARG A 41 7.03 -4.89 -12.87
C ARG A 41 5.83 -5.60 -12.25
N PRO A 42 5.94 -6.91 -11.99
CA PRO A 42 4.97 -7.63 -11.20
C PRO A 42 4.80 -6.96 -9.83
N GLN A 43 3.57 -6.87 -9.38
CA GLN A 43 3.24 -6.31 -8.08
C GLN A 43 1.92 -6.90 -7.60
N THR A 44 1.91 -7.38 -6.37
CA THR A 44 0.70 -7.82 -5.68
C THR A 44 0.26 -6.76 -4.69
N ILE A 45 -0.99 -6.30 -4.81
CA ILE A 45 -1.61 -5.43 -3.83
C ILE A 45 -2.58 -6.26 -3.01
N CYS A 46 -2.47 -6.14 -1.69
CA CYS A 46 -3.41 -6.80 -0.79
C CYS A 46 -4.36 -5.80 -0.14
N SER A 47 -5.60 -6.22 0.06
CA SER A 47 -6.63 -5.41 0.68
C SER A 47 -7.62 -6.27 1.46
N TRP A 48 -8.07 -5.75 2.58
CA TRP A 48 -9.22 -6.28 3.30
C TRP A 48 -10.51 -5.78 2.66
N ARG A 49 -11.47 -6.68 2.42
CA ARG A 49 -12.75 -6.38 1.79
C ARG A 49 -13.90 -7.04 2.52
N SER A 50 -14.98 -6.31 2.72
CA SER A 50 -16.26 -6.89 3.12
C SER A 50 -17.16 -7.15 1.91
N ALA A 51 -18.22 -7.92 2.10
CA ALA A 51 -19.23 -8.12 1.05
C ALA A 51 -19.94 -6.80 0.67
N GLU A 52 -20.00 -5.84 1.61
CA GLU A 52 -20.61 -4.52 1.42
C GLU A 52 -19.71 -3.56 0.63
N THR A 53 -18.39 -3.82 0.61
CA THR A 53 -17.39 -2.98 -0.06
C THR A 53 -16.48 -3.82 -0.97
N PRO A 54 -17.04 -4.52 -1.97
CA PRO A 54 -16.24 -5.34 -2.87
C PRO A 54 -15.32 -4.46 -3.73
N LEU A 55 -14.22 -5.04 -4.21
CA LEU A 55 -13.36 -4.37 -5.17
C LEU A 55 -14.15 -4.18 -6.49
N PRO A 56 -14.21 -2.96 -7.05
CA PRO A 56 -14.88 -2.74 -8.34
C PRO A 56 -14.29 -3.56 -9.50
N GLN A 57 -12.95 -3.74 -9.53
CA GLN A 57 -12.23 -4.51 -10.55
C GLN A 57 -11.92 -5.94 -10.07
N ARG A 58 -12.96 -6.72 -9.76
CA ARG A 58 -12.83 -8.07 -9.18
C ARG A 58 -12.11 -9.07 -10.07
N GLU A 59 -12.11 -8.86 -11.38
CA GLU A 59 -11.42 -9.70 -12.36
C GLU A 59 -9.90 -9.74 -12.17
N HIS A 60 -9.34 -8.80 -11.41
CA HIS A 60 -7.91 -8.75 -11.08
C HIS A 60 -7.57 -9.36 -9.72
N VAL A 61 -8.56 -9.87 -8.99
CA VAL A 61 -8.32 -10.61 -7.74
C VAL A 61 -7.76 -11.98 -8.07
N ILE A 62 -6.51 -12.23 -7.64
CA ILE A 62 -5.83 -13.51 -7.83
C ILE A 62 -6.39 -14.55 -6.87
N GLN A 63 -6.52 -14.16 -5.60
CA GLN A 63 -7.00 -15.02 -4.51
C GLN A 63 -7.73 -14.21 -3.45
N SER A 64 -8.64 -14.88 -2.74
CA SER A 64 -9.46 -14.30 -1.69
C SER A 64 -9.62 -15.30 -0.54
N TRP A 65 -9.21 -14.93 0.68
CA TRP A 65 -9.19 -15.80 1.84
C TRP A 65 -10.07 -15.27 2.97
N GLN A 66 -10.76 -16.18 3.65
CA GLN A 66 -11.51 -15.89 4.89
C GLN A 66 -10.68 -16.17 6.14
N SER A 67 -9.51 -16.78 6.00
CA SER A 67 -8.60 -17.09 7.11
C SER A 67 -7.18 -16.68 6.77
N TRP A 68 -6.41 -16.36 7.78
CA TRP A 68 -5.00 -15.99 7.72
C TRP A 68 -4.30 -16.45 8.99
N GLN A 69 -2.97 -16.40 8.98
CA GLN A 69 -2.19 -16.84 10.13
C GLN A 69 -1.03 -15.92 10.43
N MET A 70 -0.60 -15.98 11.69
CA MET A 70 0.66 -15.41 12.17
C MET A 70 1.46 -16.53 12.85
N MET A 71 2.80 -16.36 12.89
CA MET A 71 3.71 -17.33 13.50
C MET A 71 4.72 -16.63 14.40
N HIS A 72 4.98 -17.21 15.57
CA HIS A 72 5.93 -16.68 16.54
C HIS A 72 6.38 -17.77 17.53
N ASN A 73 7.68 -17.92 17.75
CA ASN A 73 8.28 -18.92 18.65
C ASN A 73 7.85 -20.38 18.36
N GLY A 74 7.74 -20.71 17.06
CA GLY A 74 7.29 -22.03 16.62
C GLY A 74 5.79 -22.27 16.75
N GLU A 75 5.04 -21.35 17.34
CA GLU A 75 3.59 -21.41 17.44
C GLU A 75 2.91 -20.80 16.21
N ARG A 76 1.72 -21.31 15.90
CA ARG A 76 0.86 -20.82 14.82
C ARG A 76 -0.47 -20.37 15.38
N ASN A 77 -0.86 -19.16 15.09
CA ASN A 77 -2.17 -18.62 15.37
C ASN A 77 -2.94 -18.40 14.07
N VAL A 78 -4.13 -18.97 13.96
CA VAL A 78 -5.02 -18.85 12.81
C VAL A 78 -6.22 -18.02 13.21
N GLN A 79 -6.50 -17.00 12.42
CA GLN A 79 -7.70 -16.17 12.53
C GLN A 79 -8.58 -16.38 11.32
N SER A 80 -9.88 -16.16 11.46
CA SER A 80 -10.84 -16.17 10.36
C SER A 80 -11.87 -15.09 10.53
N SER A 81 -12.47 -14.69 9.41
CA SER A 81 -13.57 -13.72 9.40
C SER A 81 -14.74 -14.25 8.57
N SER A 82 -15.94 -14.07 9.10
CA SER A 82 -17.18 -14.33 8.35
C SER A 82 -17.58 -13.12 7.47
N ARG A 83 -17.13 -11.92 7.83
CA ARG A 83 -17.53 -10.65 7.19
C ARG A 83 -16.49 -10.12 6.21
N TYR A 84 -15.20 -10.38 6.46
CA TYR A 84 -14.10 -9.84 5.68
C TYR A 84 -13.33 -10.93 4.97
N ARG A 85 -12.77 -10.56 3.83
CA ARG A 85 -11.82 -11.36 3.08
C ARG A 85 -10.52 -10.59 2.93
N TYR A 86 -9.41 -11.31 2.98
CA TYR A 86 -8.13 -10.79 2.58
C TYR A 86 -7.93 -11.14 1.11
N GLU A 87 -7.75 -10.15 0.25
CA GLU A 87 -7.70 -10.33 -1.20
C GLU A 87 -6.33 -9.90 -1.73
N ALA A 88 -5.72 -10.75 -2.59
CA ALA A 88 -4.55 -10.44 -3.37
C ALA A 88 -4.96 -10.04 -4.79
N ILE A 89 -4.47 -8.92 -5.26
CA ILE A 89 -4.82 -8.29 -6.52
C ILE A 89 -3.59 -8.20 -7.40
N ASN A 90 -3.71 -8.63 -8.68
CA ASN A 90 -2.67 -8.43 -9.67
C ASN A 90 -2.66 -6.98 -10.13
N ALA A 91 -1.74 -6.18 -9.55
CA ALA A 91 -1.65 -4.77 -9.86
C ALA A 91 -1.25 -4.48 -11.32
N LEU A 92 -0.43 -5.33 -11.92
CA LEU A 92 -0.03 -5.17 -13.32
C LEU A 92 -1.21 -5.41 -14.26
N SER A 93 -1.99 -6.48 -14.05
CA SER A 93 -3.20 -6.76 -14.81
C SER A 93 -4.23 -5.63 -14.66
N MET A 94 -4.43 -5.14 -13.44
CA MET A 94 -5.33 -4.02 -13.16
C MET A 94 -4.87 -2.73 -13.86
N LYS A 95 -3.58 -2.41 -13.82
CA LYS A 95 -3.03 -1.23 -14.51
C LYS A 95 -3.25 -1.31 -16.03
N LYS A 96 -2.99 -2.47 -16.64
CA LYS A 96 -3.17 -2.70 -18.08
C LYS A 96 -4.64 -2.54 -18.48
N SER A 97 -5.55 -3.22 -17.80
CA SER A 97 -6.99 -3.13 -18.06
C SER A 97 -7.53 -1.70 -17.95
N LEU A 98 -7.13 -0.96 -16.92
CA LEU A 98 -7.50 0.44 -16.76
C LEU A 98 -6.94 1.31 -17.89
N GLU A 99 -5.67 1.15 -18.27
CA GLU A 99 -5.05 1.93 -19.37
C GLU A 99 -5.70 1.60 -20.71
N ASP A 100 -6.01 0.33 -20.99
CA ASP A 100 -6.71 -0.11 -22.21
C ASP A 100 -8.11 0.48 -22.29
N SER A 101 -8.89 0.42 -21.21
CA SER A 101 -10.20 1.04 -21.14
C SER A 101 -10.16 2.56 -21.35
N LEU A 102 -9.24 3.24 -20.69
CA LEU A 102 -9.04 4.69 -20.82
C LEU A 102 -8.66 5.10 -22.24
N SER A 103 -7.86 4.28 -22.91
CA SER A 103 -7.38 4.55 -24.28
C SER A 103 -8.51 4.56 -25.34
N GLN A 104 -9.69 4.02 -25.02
CA GLN A 104 -10.87 4.11 -25.87
C GLN A 104 -11.55 5.50 -25.81
N SER A 105 -11.20 6.34 -24.84
CA SER A 105 -11.81 7.66 -24.68
C SER A 105 -11.03 8.73 -25.43
N LEU A 106 -11.71 9.52 -26.26
CA LEU A 106 -11.14 10.71 -26.92
C LEU A 106 -10.71 11.80 -25.92
N LYS A 107 -11.15 11.71 -24.67
CA LYS A 107 -10.76 12.62 -23.58
C LYS A 107 -9.50 12.21 -22.85
N PHE A 108 -8.93 11.05 -23.16
CA PHE A 108 -7.71 10.53 -22.53
C PHE A 108 -6.49 10.70 -23.43
N ASN A 109 -5.43 11.24 -22.85
CA ASN A 109 -4.13 11.34 -23.49
C ASN A 109 -3.04 10.71 -22.61
N ARG A 110 -2.36 9.70 -23.09
CA ARG A 110 -1.29 8.99 -22.39
C ARG A 110 0.08 9.51 -22.84
N VAL A 111 0.82 10.15 -21.93
CA VAL A 111 2.17 10.67 -22.16
C VAL A 111 3.20 9.81 -21.41
N ARG A 112 3.87 8.89 -22.14
CA ARG A 112 4.88 7.97 -21.57
C ARG A 112 6.24 8.65 -21.46
N GLN A 113 6.34 9.64 -20.55
CA GLN A 113 7.52 10.47 -20.35
C GLN A 113 7.77 10.70 -18.87
N LYS A 114 9.05 10.83 -18.50
CA LYS A 114 9.45 11.16 -17.13
C LYS A 114 9.36 12.66 -16.89
N VAL A 115 8.69 13.07 -15.84
CA VAL A 115 8.64 14.47 -15.41
C VAL A 115 9.89 14.81 -14.61
N HIS A 116 10.60 15.85 -15.04
CA HIS A 116 11.83 16.34 -14.39
C HIS A 116 11.57 17.54 -13.48
N SER A 117 10.77 18.49 -13.95
CA SER A 117 10.46 19.68 -13.14
C SER A 117 9.06 20.23 -13.40
N LEU A 118 8.60 21.03 -12.45
CA LEU A 118 7.32 21.71 -12.45
C LEU A 118 7.59 23.20 -12.21
N ILE A 119 7.13 24.05 -13.11
CA ILE A 119 7.33 25.50 -13.04
C ILE A 119 5.94 26.15 -12.91
N PRO A 120 5.63 26.75 -11.76
CA PRO A 120 4.38 27.49 -11.59
C PRO A 120 4.34 28.73 -12.49
N GLU A 121 3.21 28.94 -13.17
CA GLU A 121 2.88 30.14 -13.92
C GLU A 121 1.61 30.78 -13.31
N THR A 122 1.22 31.98 -13.73
CA THR A 122 0.11 32.73 -13.12
C THR A 122 -1.22 31.94 -13.07
N ASN A 123 -1.57 31.24 -14.15
CA ASN A 123 -2.84 30.49 -14.26
C ASN A 123 -2.64 29.04 -14.75
N SER A 124 -1.42 28.54 -14.74
CA SER A 124 -1.06 27.23 -15.25
C SER A 124 0.17 26.67 -14.56
N MET A 125 0.45 25.43 -14.85
CA MET A 125 1.67 24.73 -14.47
C MET A 125 2.37 24.27 -15.74
N GLN A 126 3.63 24.64 -15.92
CA GLN A 126 4.48 24.09 -16.94
C GLN A 126 5.15 22.82 -16.41
N ILE A 127 5.07 21.75 -17.18
CA ILE A 127 5.66 20.46 -16.89
C ILE A 127 6.80 20.23 -17.88
N LEU A 128 8.02 20.04 -17.38
CA LEU A 128 9.16 19.66 -18.20
C LEU A 128 9.39 18.16 -18.11
N THR A 129 9.48 17.52 -19.26
CA THR A 129 9.72 16.08 -19.40
C THR A 129 10.99 15.82 -20.18
N ASP A 130 11.38 14.57 -20.32
CA ASP A 130 12.53 14.14 -21.12
C ASP A 130 12.36 14.36 -22.64
N LYS A 131 11.14 14.67 -23.12
CA LYS A 131 10.85 14.81 -24.56
C LYS A 131 10.06 16.05 -24.94
N GLY A 132 9.75 16.93 -23.98
CA GLY A 132 9.01 18.15 -24.30
C GLY A 132 8.41 18.85 -23.08
N GLU A 133 7.65 19.89 -23.38
CA GLU A 133 7.01 20.75 -22.40
C GLU A 133 5.49 20.74 -22.57
N TYR A 134 4.79 20.79 -21.45
CA TYR A 134 3.33 20.79 -21.41
C TYR A 134 2.83 21.87 -20.46
N ARG A 135 1.62 22.39 -20.69
CA ARG A 135 0.97 23.38 -19.83
C ARG A 135 -0.44 22.96 -19.51
N PHE A 136 -0.79 22.99 -18.21
CA PHE A 136 -2.12 22.59 -17.72
C PHE A 136 -2.61 23.54 -16.63
N SER A 137 -3.92 23.74 -16.56
CA SER A 137 -4.57 24.58 -15.54
C SER A 137 -4.66 23.85 -14.18
N PHE A 138 -4.81 22.53 -14.19
CA PHE A 138 -4.89 21.70 -13.00
C PHE A 138 -3.93 20.54 -13.11
N LEU A 139 -3.21 20.30 -12.03
CA LEU A 139 -2.19 19.27 -11.98
C LEU A 139 -2.32 18.43 -10.71
N PHE A 140 -2.70 17.17 -10.88
CA PHE A 140 -2.64 16.17 -9.82
C PHE A 140 -1.28 15.47 -9.80
N ASP A 141 -0.78 15.20 -8.60
CA ASP A 141 0.47 14.46 -8.39
C ASP A 141 0.21 13.18 -7.60
N THR A 142 0.41 12.04 -8.24
CA THR A 142 0.23 10.71 -7.65
C THR A 142 1.55 9.97 -7.44
N ARG A 143 2.68 10.65 -7.65
CA ARG A 143 4.00 10.07 -7.42
C ARG A 143 4.21 9.75 -5.95
N ALA A 144 5.09 8.80 -5.66
CA ALA A 144 5.45 8.48 -4.28
C ALA A 144 5.87 9.74 -3.51
N PRO A 145 5.34 9.98 -2.30
CA PRO A 145 5.68 11.17 -1.51
C PRO A 145 7.13 11.09 -1.02
N LYS A 146 7.67 12.23 -0.62
CA LYS A 146 8.91 12.28 0.14
C LYS A 146 8.62 11.86 1.58
N ARG A 147 9.53 11.11 2.19
CA ARG A 147 9.45 10.79 3.61
C ARG A 147 9.95 11.96 4.47
N SER A 148 9.36 12.17 5.64
CA SER A 148 9.97 12.98 6.68
C SER A 148 11.16 12.22 7.32
N LYS A 149 12.07 12.94 7.98
CA LYS A 149 13.22 12.30 8.65
C LYS A 149 12.80 11.31 9.74
N ASP A 150 11.68 11.59 10.41
CA ASP A 150 11.16 10.78 11.53
C ASP A 150 10.10 9.77 11.08
N CYS A 151 10.05 9.45 9.79
CA CYS A 151 9.07 8.51 9.24
C CYS A 151 9.59 7.08 9.35
N CYS A 152 8.82 6.22 10.02
CA CYS A 152 9.04 4.78 9.93
C CYS A 152 8.87 4.30 8.49
N LEU A 153 9.47 3.19 8.17
CA LEU A 153 9.46 2.56 6.86
C LEU A 153 8.91 1.15 6.96
N GLN A 154 8.08 0.79 6.02
CA GLN A 154 7.85 -0.60 5.64
C GLN A 154 8.67 -0.86 4.38
N GLN A 155 9.71 -1.67 4.52
CA GLN A 155 10.54 -2.11 3.39
C GLN A 155 10.33 -3.60 3.17
N PHE A 156 10.25 -4.01 1.92
CA PHE A 156 10.10 -5.43 1.59
C PHE A 156 10.82 -5.79 0.30
N THR A 157 11.19 -7.06 0.22
CA THR A 157 11.61 -7.75 -1.00
C THR A 157 10.81 -9.04 -1.14
N GLY A 158 10.06 -9.17 -2.22
CA GLY A 158 9.19 -10.31 -2.52
C GLY A 158 9.75 -11.14 -3.68
N MET A 159 9.57 -12.45 -3.58
CA MET A 159 9.91 -13.43 -4.61
C MET A 159 8.64 -14.18 -5.05
N TYR A 160 8.33 -14.10 -6.34
CA TYR A 160 7.29 -14.93 -6.95
C TYR A 160 7.90 -16.27 -7.33
N LEU A 161 7.40 -17.32 -6.73
CA LEU A 161 7.92 -18.68 -6.88
C LEU A 161 6.94 -19.54 -7.68
N ASN A 162 7.46 -20.24 -8.69
CA ASN A 162 6.73 -21.35 -9.33
C ASN A 162 6.86 -22.61 -8.49
N VAL A 163 6.32 -22.54 -7.27
CA VAL A 163 6.35 -23.59 -6.25
C VAL A 163 4.98 -23.71 -5.63
N SER A 164 4.50 -24.95 -5.46
CA SER A 164 3.24 -25.18 -4.78
C SER A 164 3.30 -24.67 -3.33
N PRO A 165 2.29 -23.91 -2.88
CA PRO A 165 2.22 -23.48 -1.47
C PRO A 165 2.32 -24.65 -0.49
N LYS A 166 1.83 -25.86 -0.86
CA LYS A 166 1.93 -27.08 -0.05
C LYS A 166 3.38 -27.48 0.22
N THR A 167 4.29 -27.29 -0.74
CA THR A 167 5.73 -27.54 -0.57
C THR A 167 6.33 -26.70 0.56
N LEU A 168 5.81 -25.48 0.73
CA LEU A 168 6.23 -24.57 1.80
C LEU A 168 5.30 -24.64 3.03
N ASN A 169 4.40 -25.64 3.10
CA ASN A 169 3.42 -25.79 4.16
C ASN A 169 2.59 -24.50 4.41
N ILE A 170 2.15 -23.88 3.30
CA ILE A 170 1.30 -22.68 3.29
C ILE A 170 -0.10 -23.09 2.83
N HIS A 171 -1.09 -22.99 3.72
CA HIS A 171 -2.49 -23.33 3.41
C HIS A 171 -3.38 -22.10 3.32
N GLN A 172 -2.96 -21.00 3.94
CA GLN A 172 -3.61 -19.70 3.94
C GLN A 172 -2.54 -18.61 4.05
N PRO A 173 -2.85 -17.31 3.82
CA PRO A 173 -1.90 -16.23 3.99
C PRO A 173 -1.19 -16.29 5.33
N ILE A 174 0.12 -16.21 5.31
CA ILE A 174 0.94 -15.90 6.47
C ILE A 174 1.13 -14.38 6.46
N LEU A 175 0.44 -13.67 7.36
CA LEU A 175 0.57 -12.22 7.45
C LEU A 175 1.91 -11.83 8.06
N MET A 176 2.36 -12.57 9.06
CA MET A 176 3.63 -12.33 9.73
C MET A 176 4.17 -13.64 10.31
N ASP A 177 5.34 -14.06 9.85
CA ASP A 177 6.15 -15.10 10.47
C ASP A 177 7.39 -14.42 11.08
N PHE A 178 7.45 -14.36 12.41
CA PHE A 178 8.52 -13.69 13.13
C PHE A 178 9.72 -14.59 13.44
N ASP A 179 9.66 -15.88 13.08
CA ASP A 179 10.71 -16.87 13.35
C ASP A 179 11.81 -16.81 12.28
N VAL A 180 12.28 -15.59 12.04
CA VAL A 180 13.30 -15.23 11.05
C VAL A 180 14.37 -14.33 11.65
N SER A 181 15.53 -14.26 10.99
CA SER A 181 16.60 -13.32 11.30
C SER A 181 16.11 -11.88 11.24
N GLN A 182 16.63 -11.02 12.12
CA GLN A 182 16.29 -9.60 12.12
C GLN A 182 17.24 -8.84 11.23
N ALA A 183 16.71 -8.06 10.27
CA ALA A 183 17.51 -7.30 9.32
C ALA A 183 18.19 -6.08 9.96
N ALA A 184 17.58 -5.49 11.02
CA ALA A 184 18.13 -4.38 11.78
C ALA A 184 17.63 -4.40 13.23
N THR A 185 18.36 -3.72 14.13
CA THR A 185 18.05 -3.64 15.57
C THR A 185 16.97 -2.60 15.90
N ASP A 186 16.75 -1.63 15.02
CA ASP A 186 15.79 -0.53 15.17
C ASP A 186 14.42 -0.82 14.54
N GLY A 187 14.10 -2.11 14.33
CA GLY A 187 12.88 -2.52 13.67
C GLY A 187 12.42 -3.92 14.00
N VAL A 188 11.44 -4.39 13.27
CA VAL A 188 10.92 -5.75 13.31
C VAL A 188 10.89 -6.34 11.90
N THR A 189 11.54 -7.50 11.76
CA THR A 189 11.55 -8.26 10.49
C THR A 189 10.64 -9.47 10.61
N PHE A 190 9.90 -9.75 9.55
CA PHE A 190 9.03 -10.92 9.43
C PHE A 190 8.95 -11.37 7.97
N VAL A 191 8.51 -12.59 7.74
CA VAL A 191 8.13 -13.06 6.41
C VAL A 191 6.62 -13.06 6.27
N TYR A 192 6.18 -12.49 5.16
CA TYR A 192 4.82 -12.52 4.65
C TYR A 192 4.76 -13.50 3.48
N ALA A 193 3.74 -14.38 3.43
CA ALA A 193 3.65 -15.35 2.36
C ALA A 193 2.21 -15.61 1.92
N LEU A 194 2.00 -15.66 0.60
CA LEU A 194 0.70 -15.83 -0.03
C LEU A 194 0.64 -17.06 -0.92
N PRO A 195 -0.33 -17.95 -0.73
CA PRO A 195 -0.65 -19.03 -1.67
C PRO A 195 -1.46 -18.47 -2.85
N LEU A 196 -0.79 -18.02 -3.92
CA LEU A 196 -1.42 -17.35 -5.08
C LEU A 196 -2.04 -18.30 -6.10
N GLY A 197 -1.98 -19.61 -5.87
CA GLY A 197 -2.52 -20.64 -6.75
C GLY A 197 -1.90 -22.00 -6.46
N GLU A 198 -2.18 -23.00 -7.28
CA GLU A 198 -1.68 -24.36 -7.05
C GLU A 198 -0.16 -24.49 -7.11
N LYS A 199 0.47 -23.70 -8.00
CA LYS A 199 1.92 -23.71 -8.24
C LYS A 199 2.58 -22.34 -8.06
N ASN A 200 1.86 -21.37 -7.51
CA ASN A 200 2.35 -20.01 -7.38
C ASN A 200 2.32 -19.56 -5.92
N THR A 201 3.45 -19.16 -5.42
CA THR A 201 3.62 -18.62 -4.06
C THR A 201 4.37 -17.30 -4.12
N LEU A 202 3.89 -16.30 -3.38
CA LEU A 202 4.66 -15.08 -3.09
C LEU A 202 5.25 -15.21 -1.69
N VAL A 203 6.54 -14.94 -1.55
CA VAL A 203 7.24 -14.86 -0.27
C VAL A 203 7.94 -13.52 -0.19
N GLU A 204 7.59 -12.72 0.81
CA GLU A 204 8.19 -11.40 1.05
C GLU A 204 8.85 -11.36 2.42
N ALA A 205 10.13 -11.03 2.48
CA ALA A 205 10.75 -10.58 3.71
C ALA A 205 10.50 -9.08 3.86
N THR A 206 9.92 -8.71 4.99
CA THR A 206 9.48 -7.35 5.29
C THR A 206 10.10 -6.85 6.59
N GLN A 207 10.50 -5.59 6.61
CA GLN A 207 10.95 -4.90 7.81
C GLN A 207 10.12 -3.65 8.05
N PHE A 208 9.69 -3.46 9.30
CA PHE A 208 9.22 -2.18 9.82
C PHE A 208 10.30 -1.59 10.72
N GLY A 209 10.73 -0.36 10.45
CA GLY A 209 11.79 0.28 11.24
C GLY A 209 12.08 1.71 10.79
N MET A 210 13.08 2.33 11.40
CA MET A 210 13.51 3.69 11.05
C MET A 210 14.55 3.68 9.93
N THR A 211 15.38 2.67 9.87
CA THR A 211 16.50 2.55 8.94
C THR A 211 16.15 1.59 7.80
N ALA A 212 16.39 2.03 6.58
CA ALA A 212 16.30 1.15 5.43
C ALA A 212 17.54 0.24 5.38
N VAL A 213 17.32 -1.02 5.07
CA VAL A 213 18.39 -2.03 4.88
C VAL A 213 18.64 -2.29 3.40
N ALA A 214 19.79 -2.85 3.06
CA ALA A 214 20.05 -3.29 1.70
C ALA A 214 19.01 -4.35 1.27
N PRO A 215 18.41 -4.26 0.06
CA PRO A 215 17.40 -5.21 -0.40
C PRO A 215 17.88 -6.67 -0.39
N GLU A 216 19.19 -6.89 -0.54
CA GLU A 216 19.83 -8.20 -0.52
C GLU A 216 19.64 -8.88 0.85
N VAL A 217 19.72 -8.13 1.95
CA VAL A 217 19.50 -8.64 3.32
C VAL A 217 18.09 -9.25 3.45
N LEU A 218 17.08 -8.54 2.96
CA LEU A 218 15.71 -9.08 2.96
C LEU A 218 15.54 -10.25 2.00
N THR A 219 16.22 -10.22 0.85
CA THR A 219 16.22 -11.34 -0.10
C THR A 219 16.77 -12.60 0.54
N ASP A 220 17.87 -12.49 1.28
CA ASP A 220 18.53 -13.63 1.93
C ASP A 220 17.68 -14.19 3.07
N ILE A 221 17.06 -13.33 3.89
CA ILE A 221 16.08 -13.75 4.91
C ILE A 221 14.91 -14.53 4.29
N GLY A 222 14.39 -14.04 3.17
CA GLY A 222 13.32 -14.75 2.44
C GLY A 222 13.77 -16.11 1.90
N ARG A 223 15.01 -16.22 1.39
CA ARG A 223 15.59 -17.49 0.93
C ARG A 223 15.78 -18.49 2.07
N GLU A 224 16.38 -18.06 3.18
CA GLU A 224 16.55 -18.91 4.37
C GLU A 224 15.20 -19.45 4.86
N TRP A 225 14.16 -18.61 4.87
CA TRP A 225 12.82 -19.03 5.24
C TRP A 225 12.24 -20.07 4.27
N ILE A 226 12.42 -19.88 2.96
CA ILE A 226 11.99 -20.83 1.93
C ILE A 226 12.71 -22.17 2.10
N GLU A 227 14.02 -22.18 2.25
CA GLU A 227 14.83 -23.40 2.43
C GLU A 227 14.45 -24.18 3.70
N LYS A 228 14.26 -23.48 4.81
CA LYS A 228 13.81 -24.08 6.07
C LYS A 228 12.44 -24.76 5.92
N ARG A 229 11.53 -24.18 5.16
CA ARG A 229 10.18 -24.72 5.01
C ARG A 229 10.05 -25.81 3.93
N SER A 230 10.79 -25.68 2.85
CA SER A 230 10.86 -26.72 1.80
C SER A 230 11.66 -27.93 2.21
N LYS A 231 12.48 -27.82 3.29
CA LYS A 231 13.47 -28.83 3.75
C LYS A 231 14.50 -29.17 2.67
N THR A 232 14.69 -28.33 1.69
CA THR A 232 15.63 -28.50 0.59
C THR A 232 15.97 -27.13 -0.02
N THR A 233 17.16 -27.01 -0.58
CA THR A 233 17.53 -25.82 -1.37
C THR A 233 16.78 -25.85 -2.68
N LEU A 234 15.91 -24.87 -2.89
CA LEU A 234 15.17 -24.74 -4.13
C LEU A 234 16.04 -24.08 -5.21
N PRO A 235 16.00 -24.58 -6.44
CA PRO A 235 16.68 -23.92 -7.55
C PRO A 235 16.25 -22.46 -7.72
N THR A 236 17.19 -21.57 -7.99
CA THR A 236 16.91 -20.14 -8.22
C THR A 236 16.02 -19.89 -9.43
N SER A 237 15.98 -20.81 -10.39
CA SER A 237 15.10 -20.79 -11.56
C SER A 237 13.60 -20.88 -11.22
N LEU A 238 13.26 -21.33 -10.00
CA LEU A 238 11.87 -21.33 -9.54
C LEU A 238 11.38 -19.93 -9.12
N CYS A 239 12.28 -18.97 -8.90
CA CYS A 239 11.92 -17.58 -8.72
C CYS A 239 11.69 -16.93 -10.09
N THR A 240 10.44 -16.72 -10.44
CA THR A 240 10.03 -16.19 -11.76
C THR A 240 10.18 -14.68 -11.88
N SER A 241 10.02 -13.97 -10.76
CA SER A 241 10.17 -12.52 -10.69
C SER A 241 10.31 -12.06 -9.24
N LYS A 242 10.68 -10.80 -9.08
CA LYS A 242 10.82 -10.16 -7.77
C LYS A 242 10.05 -8.83 -7.73
N GLU A 243 9.58 -8.48 -6.54
CA GLU A 243 9.10 -7.14 -6.26
C GLU A 243 9.84 -6.53 -5.06
N GLN A 244 9.89 -5.22 -5.02
CA GLN A 244 10.50 -4.47 -3.94
C GLN A 244 9.69 -3.22 -3.68
N GLY A 245 9.58 -2.84 -2.42
CA GLY A 245 8.89 -1.62 -2.03
C GLY A 245 9.47 -0.98 -0.79
N LEU A 246 9.27 0.33 -0.73
CA LEU A 246 9.57 1.16 0.41
C LEU A 246 8.37 2.07 0.66
N ILE A 247 7.58 1.77 1.69
CA ILE A 247 6.36 2.49 2.03
C ILE A 247 6.63 3.35 3.26
N PRO A 248 6.49 4.68 3.16
CA PRO A 248 6.55 5.56 4.33
C PRO A 248 5.39 5.28 5.28
N MET A 249 5.69 5.04 6.55
CA MET A 249 4.73 4.83 7.63
C MET A 249 4.71 6.07 8.53
N GLY A 250 3.68 6.91 8.41
CA GLY A 250 3.54 8.14 9.19
C GLY A 250 3.45 9.40 8.34
N SER A 251 4.17 10.44 8.74
CA SER A 251 4.10 11.73 8.06
C SER A 251 4.82 11.71 6.71
N ILE A 252 4.13 12.14 5.69
CA ILE A 252 4.63 12.24 4.32
C ILE A 252 4.67 13.69 3.85
N ILE A 253 5.53 13.97 2.88
CA ILE A 253 5.67 15.28 2.26
C ILE A 253 5.36 15.13 0.77
N PRO A 254 4.36 15.84 0.22
CA PRO A 254 4.09 15.82 -1.21
C PRO A 254 5.33 16.25 -2.03
N GLN A 255 5.46 15.73 -3.25
CA GLN A 255 6.60 16.07 -4.12
C GLN A 255 6.65 17.56 -4.47
N SER A 256 5.49 18.21 -4.57
CA SER A 256 5.38 19.63 -4.85
C SER A 256 4.20 20.25 -4.09
N ARG A 257 4.38 21.46 -3.58
CA ARG A 257 3.30 22.27 -2.98
C ARG A 257 2.41 22.98 -4.01
N HIS A 258 2.80 22.95 -5.27
CA HIS A 258 2.08 23.60 -6.38
C HIS A 258 1.17 22.63 -7.14
N THR A 259 1.04 21.40 -6.68
CA THR A 259 0.19 20.37 -7.27
C THR A 259 -0.90 19.95 -6.28
N ILE A 260 -1.94 19.32 -6.79
CA ILE A 260 -2.96 18.66 -5.97
C ILE A 260 -2.49 17.23 -5.72
N PRO A 261 -2.02 16.89 -4.51
CA PRO A 261 -1.61 15.52 -4.22
C PRO A 261 -2.84 14.61 -4.25
N PHE A 262 -2.65 13.38 -4.74
CA PHE A 262 -3.69 12.36 -4.79
C PHE A 262 -3.10 10.95 -4.57
N GLY A 263 -3.90 10.02 -4.07
CA GLY A 263 -3.46 8.67 -3.76
C GLY A 263 -2.51 8.64 -2.58
N VAL A 264 -1.45 7.86 -2.69
CA VAL A 264 -0.41 7.75 -1.65
C VAL A 264 0.25 9.11 -1.36
N ALA A 265 0.40 9.96 -2.38
CA ALA A 265 0.93 11.33 -2.22
C ALA A 265 0.05 12.22 -1.33
N ALA A 266 -1.23 11.90 -1.19
CA ALA A 266 -2.19 12.61 -0.34
C ALA A 266 -2.56 11.83 0.94
N GLY A 267 -1.74 10.87 1.35
CA GLY A 267 -1.98 10.11 2.59
C GLY A 267 -3.07 9.05 2.48
N ALA A 268 -3.32 8.48 1.30
CA ALA A 268 -4.22 7.34 1.14
C ALA A 268 -3.71 6.09 1.86
N THR A 269 -2.40 6.00 2.12
CA THR A 269 -1.81 4.91 2.89
C THR A 269 -2.16 5.05 4.36
N ARG A 270 -2.69 3.99 4.98
CA ARG A 270 -2.86 3.96 6.43
C ARG A 270 -1.48 3.87 7.11
N PRO A 271 -1.14 4.82 8.00
CA PRO A 271 0.24 4.96 8.50
C PRO A 271 0.80 3.72 9.19
N ALA A 272 0.00 3.00 9.97
CA ALA A 272 0.48 1.84 10.74
C ALA A 272 0.47 0.51 9.96
N THR A 273 -0.14 0.43 8.76
CA THR A 273 -0.37 -0.84 8.05
C THR A 273 0.14 -0.88 6.62
N GLY A 274 0.39 0.28 6.01
CA GLY A 274 0.79 0.38 4.60
C GLY A 274 -0.35 0.16 3.58
N TYR A 275 -1.57 -0.20 3.99
CA TYR A 275 -2.70 -0.38 3.07
C TYR A 275 -3.14 0.95 2.48
N ALA A 276 -3.25 1.05 1.16
CA ALA A 276 -3.55 2.29 0.46
C ALA A 276 -4.84 2.26 -0.37
N LEU A 277 -5.26 1.10 -0.84
CA LEU A 277 -6.33 1.00 -1.86
C LEU A 277 -7.66 1.60 -1.38
N ARG A 278 -8.07 1.32 -0.13
CA ARG A 278 -9.27 1.90 0.47
C ARG A 278 -9.18 3.43 0.59
N GLY A 279 -8.03 3.94 1.01
CA GLY A 279 -7.81 5.38 1.08
C GLY A 279 -7.86 6.06 -0.30
N ILE A 280 -7.38 5.40 -1.35
CA ILE A 280 -7.50 5.87 -2.73
C ILE A 280 -8.97 5.93 -3.15
N GLU A 281 -9.76 4.88 -2.88
CA GLU A 281 -11.19 4.84 -3.19
C GLU A 281 -11.95 5.98 -2.50
N HIS A 282 -11.72 6.21 -1.21
CA HIS A 282 -12.31 7.36 -0.51
C HIS A 282 -11.90 8.71 -1.09
N GLN A 283 -10.66 8.84 -1.58
CA GLN A 283 -10.25 10.06 -2.28
C GLN A 283 -10.97 10.24 -3.61
N LEU A 284 -11.27 9.15 -4.34
CA LEU A 284 -12.04 9.19 -5.58
C LEU A 284 -13.46 9.74 -5.35
N ASP A 285 -14.08 9.43 -4.22
CA ASP A 285 -15.41 9.95 -3.86
C ASP A 285 -15.40 11.48 -3.67
N LEU A 286 -14.25 12.07 -3.34
CA LEU A 286 -14.07 13.51 -3.17
C LEU A 286 -13.85 14.25 -4.50
N ILE A 287 -13.70 13.58 -5.62
CA ILE A 287 -13.46 14.22 -6.93
C ILE A 287 -14.68 14.99 -7.43
N SER A 288 -15.89 14.43 -7.32
CA SER A 288 -17.11 15.16 -7.72
C SER A 288 -17.34 16.43 -6.89
N PRO A 289 -17.18 16.43 -5.54
CA PRO A 289 -17.15 17.67 -4.76
C PRO A 289 -16.04 18.65 -5.17
N TRP A 290 -14.83 18.16 -5.47
CA TRP A 290 -13.72 18.98 -5.95
C TRP A 290 -14.05 19.69 -7.25
N MET A 291 -14.70 19.02 -8.18
CA MET A 291 -15.12 19.62 -9.46
C MET A 291 -15.96 20.89 -9.26
N LYS A 292 -16.79 20.91 -8.21
CA LYS A 292 -17.66 22.05 -7.88
C LYS A 292 -16.92 23.16 -7.13
N THR A 293 -16.11 22.79 -6.14
CA THR A 293 -15.52 23.73 -5.16
C THR A 293 -14.09 24.10 -5.45
N LYS A 294 -13.37 23.29 -6.23
CA LYS A 294 -11.91 23.32 -6.46
C LYS A 294 -11.07 23.24 -5.17
N LYS A 295 -11.70 22.85 -4.05
CA LYS A 295 -10.95 22.54 -2.81
C LYS A 295 -10.27 21.19 -2.97
N ALA A 296 -8.97 21.12 -2.67
CA ALA A 296 -8.18 19.89 -2.78
C ALA A 296 -8.88 18.72 -2.06
N PRO A 297 -9.00 17.54 -2.70
CA PRO A 297 -9.61 16.37 -2.09
C PRO A 297 -8.72 15.89 -0.93
N ALA A 298 -9.09 16.24 0.30
CA ALA A 298 -8.36 15.89 1.51
C ALA A 298 -9.07 14.76 2.25
N PHE A 299 -8.67 13.52 1.97
CA PHE A 299 -9.11 12.36 2.75
C PHE A 299 -8.29 12.26 4.03
N LYS A 300 -8.94 11.90 5.13
CA LYS A 300 -8.29 11.56 6.41
C LYS A 300 -8.97 10.34 6.99
N TYR A 301 -8.18 9.40 7.46
CA TYR A 301 -8.67 8.32 8.32
C TYR A 301 -9.36 8.89 9.57
N SER A 302 -10.20 8.09 10.21
CA SER A 302 -10.91 8.51 11.43
C SER A 302 -9.95 9.07 12.48
N ALA A 303 -10.41 9.95 13.34
CA ALA A 303 -9.59 10.51 14.42
C ALA A 303 -9.03 9.41 15.32
N THR A 304 -9.85 8.38 15.57
CA THR A 304 -9.47 7.19 16.34
C THR A 304 -8.35 6.42 15.67
N ALA A 305 -8.45 6.11 14.37
CA ALA A 305 -7.41 5.40 13.63
C ALA A 305 -6.10 6.20 13.62
N ARG A 306 -6.16 7.50 13.33
CA ARG A 306 -4.97 8.37 13.33
C ARG A 306 -4.28 8.43 14.70
N PHE A 307 -5.05 8.48 15.77
CA PHE A 307 -4.53 8.47 17.15
C PHE A 307 -3.84 7.13 17.45
N MET A 308 -4.51 6.01 17.18
CA MET A 308 -3.96 4.68 17.40
C MET A 308 -2.70 4.44 16.57
N ASP A 309 -2.72 4.81 15.30
CA ASP A 309 -1.57 4.69 14.39
C ASP A 309 -0.39 5.55 14.88
N SER A 310 -0.65 6.75 15.40
CA SER A 310 0.42 7.62 15.93
C SER A 310 1.11 7.02 17.15
N ILE A 311 0.34 6.41 18.07
CA ILE A 311 0.92 5.72 19.23
C ILE A 311 1.70 4.48 18.79
N PHE A 312 1.14 3.68 17.90
CA PHE A 312 1.80 2.49 17.36
C PHE A 312 3.17 2.84 16.75
N LEU A 313 3.23 3.89 15.90
CA LEU A 313 4.47 4.33 15.27
C LEU A 313 5.48 4.85 16.30
N LYS A 314 5.04 5.59 17.34
CA LYS A 314 5.92 6.00 18.44
C LYS A 314 6.48 4.79 19.21
N VAL A 315 5.68 3.72 19.40
CA VAL A 315 6.16 2.48 20.02
C VAL A 315 7.17 1.80 19.11
N LEU A 316 6.89 1.68 17.82
CA LEU A 316 7.84 1.12 16.84
C LEU A 316 9.18 1.87 16.84
N GLN A 317 9.16 3.20 16.93
CA GLN A 317 10.36 4.03 16.96
C GLN A 317 11.17 3.90 18.24
N ASN A 318 10.50 3.84 19.40
CA ASN A 318 11.17 3.94 20.70
C ASN A 318 11.38 2.60 21.40
N ASP A 319 10.67 1.55 20.98
CA ASP A 319 10.70 0.22 21.60
C ASP A 319 10.40 -0.88 20.57
N PRO A 320 11.21 -0.98 19.50
CA PRO A 320 10.96 -1.95 18.42
C PRO A 320 11.02 -3.40 18.89
N SER A 321 11.71 -3.68 19.98
CA SER A 321 11.90 -5.03 20.51
C SER A 321 10.59 -5.73 20.92
N ILE A 322 9.58 -4.96 21.35
CA ILE A 322 8.28 -5.51 21.73
C ILE A 322 7.33 -5.78 20.56
N MET A 323 7.65 -5.28 19.35
CA MET A 323 6.70 -5.27 18.24
C MET A 323 6.28 -6.65 17.78
N LYS A 324 7.17 -7.66 17.84
CA LYS A 324 6.78 -9.05 17.57
C LYS A 324 5.65 -9.50 18.50
N ASN A 325 5.81 -9.23 19.80
CA ASN A 325 4.80 -9.57 20.80
C ASN A 325 3.52 -8.75 20.61
N VAL A 326 3.62 -7.48 20.22
CA VAL A 326 2.44 -6.63 19.90
C VAL A 326 1.59 -7.27 18.82
N PHE A 327 2.18 -7.58 17.66
CA PHE A 327 1.45 -8.18 16.55
C PHE A 327 0.91 -9.58 16.92
N TRP A 328 1.74 -10.40 17.59
CA TRP A 328 1.34 -11.73 18.02
C TRP A 328 0.13 -11.69 18.96
N GLN A 329 0.14 -10.81 19.97
CA GLN A 329 -0.99 -10.66 20.89
C GLN A 329 -2.24 -10.09 20.19
N MET A 330 -2.10 -9.19 19.23
CA MET A 330 -3.24 -8.74 18.43
C MET A 330 -3.86 -9.91 17.65
N GLY A 331 -3.03 -10.75 17.04
CA GLY A 331 -3.49 -11.96 16.36
C GLY A 331 -4.21 -12.95 17.29
N GLN A 332 -3.71 -13.14 18.51
CA GLN A 332 -4.30 -14.08 19.45
C GLN A 332 -5.58 -13.60 20.13
N LYS A 333 -5.64 -12.30 20.48
CA LYS A 333 -6.68 -11.77 21.38
C LYS A 333 -7.84 -11.09 20.67
N ILE A 334 -7.66 -10.69 19.41
CA ILE A 334 -8.70 -9.98 18.68
C ILE A 334 -9.40 -10.98 17.74
N HIS A 335 -10.73 -11.02 17.82
CA HIS A 335 -11.53 -11.81 16.90
C HIS A 335 -11.31 -11.34 15.44
N GLY A 336 -11.24 -12.28 14.46
CA GLY A 336 -10.87 -11.95 13.08
C GLY A 336 -11.73 -10.88 12.42
N ASP A 337 -13.05 -10.87 12.63
CA ASP A 337 -13.93 -9.80 12.11
C ASP A 337 -13.55 -8.42 12.66
N ILE A 338 -13.20 -8.34 13.96
CA ILE A 338 -12.79 -7.09 14.60
C ILE A 338 -11.39 -6.68 14.13
N PHE A 339 -10.48 -7.65 13.98
CA PHE A 339 -9.13 -7.41 13.48
C PHE A 339 -9.17 -6.84 12.07
N ALA A 340 -9.88 -7.48 11.14
CA ALA A 340 -10.03 -7.01 9.77
C ALA A 340 -10.71 -5.63 9.70
N SER A 341 -11.82 -5.44 10.43
CA SER A 341 -12.53 -4.14 10.47
C SER A 341 -11.65 -3.01 11.03
N PHE A 342 -10.84 -3.30 12.06
CA PHE A 342 -9.87 -2.33 12.58
C PHE A 342 -8.82 -1.94 11.54
N LEU A 343 -8.30 -2.90 10.77
CA LEU A 343 -7.34 -2.64 9.70
C LEU A 343 -7.93 -1.84 8.52
N CYS A 344 -9.25 -1.93 8.30
CA CYS A 344 -9.98 -1.15 7.28
C CYS A 344 -10.41 0.25 7.73
N ASP A 345 -10.22 0.62 9.02
CA ASP A 345 -10.85 1.80 9.65
C ASP A 345 -12.39 1.75 9.68
N GLU A 346 -12.96 0.54 9.68
CA GLU A 346 -14.40 0.29 9.79
C GLU A 346 -14.81 -0.20 11.20
N GLY A 347 -13.83 -0.48 12.06
CA GLY A 347 -14.03 -1.04 13.40
C GLY A 347 -14.53 -0.04 14.45
N GLY A 348 -14.46 1.26 14.16
CA GLY A 348 -14.87 2.32 15.08
C GLY A 348 -14.22 2.20 16.47
N LEU A 349 -14.95 2.62 17.53
CA LEU A 349 -14.46 2.53 18.91
C LEU A 349 -14.27 1.09 19.40
N ARG A 350 -15.09 0.14 18.92
CA ARG A 350 -14.97 -1.28 19.29
C ARG A 350 -13.65 -1.86 18.80
N GLY A 351 -13.27 -1.61 17.55
CA GLY A 351 -12.01 -2.05 16.98
C GLY A 351 -10.81 -1.45 17.70
N ALA A 352 -10.86 -0.14 17.97
CA ALA A 352 -9.81 0.56 18.69
C ALA A 352 -9.64 0.06 20.12
N PHE A 353 -10.74 -0.15 20.85
CA PHE A 353 -10.71 -0.70 22.20
C PHE A 353 -10.13 -2.12 22.23
N SER A 354 -10.56 -2.99 21.31
CA SER A 354 -10.03 -4.35 21.21
C SER A 354 -8.53 -4.34 20.91
N ALA A 355 -8.06 -3.49 20.01
CA ALA A 355 -6.64 -3.34 19.73
C ALA A 355 -5.86 -2.83 20.94
N ALA A 356 -6.35 -1.81 21.65
CA ALA A 356 -5.73 -1.27 22.86
C ALA A 356 -5.66 -2.31 23.99
N MET A 357 -6.66 -3.18 24.13
CA MET A 357 -6.68 -4.24 25.14
C MET A 357 -5.76 -5.41 24.79
N ALA A 358 -5.47 -5.63 23.51
CA ALA A 358 -4.63 -6.73 23.07
C ALA A 358 -3.13 -6.48 23.26
N VAL A 359 -2.68 -5.22 23.23
CA VAL A 359 -1.25 -4.87 23.24
C VAL A 359 -0.66 -4.71 24.65
N PRO A 360 0.68 -4.80 24.83
CA PRO A 360 1.36 -4.55 26.11
C PRO A 360 1.15 -3.10 26.57
N LYS A 361 0.41 -2.90 27.66
CA LYS A 361 -0.07 -1.58 28.08
C LYS A 361 1.04 -0.58 28.43
N ARG A 362 2.13 -1.02 29.09
CA ARG A 362 3.17 -0.11 29.61
C ARG A 362 3.80 0.77 28.51
N SER A 363 4.27 0.18 27.42
CA SER A 363 4.91 0.92 26.33
C SER A 363 3.91 1.83 25.59
N PHE A 364 2.68 1.35 25.36
CA PHE A 364 1.65 2.14 24.68
C PHE A 364 1.17 3.32 25.54
N ILE A 365 0.91 3.13 26.83
CA ILE A 365 0.52 4.21 27.76
C ILE A 365 1.65 5.25 27.83
N ARG A 366 2.91 4.82 27.99
CA ARG A 366 4.06 5.74 28.01
C ARG A 366 4.12 6.62 26.76
N GLN A 367 3.88 6.04 25.57
CA GLN A 367 3.93 6.80 24.31
C GLN A 367 2.67 7.67 24.09
N ALA A 368 1.51 7.28 24.60
CA ALA A 368 0.27 8.07 24.52
C ALA A 368 0.37 9.39 25.29
N PHE A 369 1.09 9.41 26.42
CA PHE A 369 1.27 10.59 27.28
C PHE A 369 2.60 11.34 27.07
N ARG A 370 3.48 10.83 26.20
CA ARG A 370 4.72 11.51 25.82
C ARG A 370 4.39 12.59 24.80
N ARG A 371 4.45 13.86 25.21
CA ARG A 371 4.27 15.04 24.36
C ARG A 371 5.43 15.25 23.41
#